data_2eee4c512eb5c7bb143681cb2336041d
#
_entry.id   2eee4c512eb5c7bb143681cb2336041d
#
_cell.length_a   1.000
_cell.length_b   1.000
_cell.length_c   1.000
_cell.angle_alpha   90.00
_cell.angle_beta   90.00
_cell.angle_gamma   90.00
#
_symmetry.space_group_name_H-M   'P 1'
#
loop_
_entity.id
_entity.type
_entity.pdbx_description
1 polymer ?
#
loop_
_entity_poly.entity_id
_entity_poly.type
_entity_poly.pdbx_seq_one_letter_code
_entity_poly.pdbx_strand_id
1 'polypeptide(L)'
;MRDVISAPAPGLDLGREYGHHQSPAIRAGGLIFCSGMVAINPESGEREHGTVTSEVRRIFENLKLLLEAAGSSLDRLVQVHAMIYDRIEYDVLNRGYRKFVPKAPPARTVMSVQIEAGFKVMLDVIAAAERRTGAPTTLSREVIAPGKPTLDAARKSNLPLSPAIRAGDFVFLSGMVAIDRATGEPAHGTVAAETRQILNNIGEVLEAAGSSLAKVVKVNVLIYSMLEYENMNSVYREFFPTDPPARTACGARLIGGHKVEIECMALA
;
A
#
# COMPACT_ATOMS: atom_id res chain seq x y z
N MET A 1 -3.51 -13.70 18.83
CA MET A 1 -2.50 -13.14 19.75
C MET A 1 -1.87 -11.94 19.07
N ARG A 2 -1.58 -10.86 19.79
CA ARG A 2 -0.91 -9.65 19.31
C ARG A 2 0.46 -9.58 19.99
N ASP A 3 1.53 -9.55 19.17
CA ASP A 3 2.90 -9.49 19.66
C ASP A 3 3.56 -8.18 19.19
N VAL A 4 4.16 -7.43 20.10
CA VAL A 4 5.01 -6.27 19.76
C VAL A 4 6.36 -6.79 19.29
N ILE A 5 6.81 -6.33 18.14
CA ILE A 5 8.13 -6.63 17.61
C ILE A 5 9.09 -5.54 18.06
N SER A 6 10.12 -5.95 18.77
CA SER A 6 11.20 -5.04 19.17
C SER A 6 12.07 -4.68 17.96
N ALA A 7 12.56 -3.46 17.93
CA ALA A 7 13.50 -3.04 16.91
C ALA A 7 14.80 -3.86 17.00
N PRO A 8 15.34 -4.34 15.88
CA PRO A 8 16.58 -5.12 15.86
C PRO A 8 17.84 -4.27 16.07
N ALA A 9 17.71 -2.96 15.92
CA ALA A 9 18.78 -1.99 16.13
C ALA A 9 18.22 -0.75 16.85
N PRO A 10 19.01 -0.08 17.71
CA PRO A 10 18.52 1.02 18.55
C PRO A 10 17.86 2.14 17.76
N GLY A 11 18.45 2.55 16.66
CA GLY A 11 17.93 3.64 15.83
C GLY A 11 16.63 3.33 15.09
N LEU A 12 16.18 2.08 15.07
CA LEU A 12 14.88 1.70 14.48
C LEU A 12 13.73 1.73 15.49
N ASP A 13 14.00 1.99 16.77
CA ASP A 13 12.98 2.22 17.79
C ASP A 13 12.66 3.71 17.89
N LEU A 14 11.90 4.24 16.93
CA LEU A 14 11.53 5.66 16.90
C LEU A 14 10.71 6.07 18.13
N GLY A 15 10.01 5.13 18.76
CA GLY A 15 9.30 5.37 20.01
C GLY A 15 10.26 5.71 21.13
N ARG A 16 11.35 4.98 21.26
CA ARG A 16 12.38 5.19 22.25
C ARG A 16 13.28 6.38 21.90
N GLU A 17 13.69 6.48 20.63
CA GLU A 17 14.67 7.47 20.18
C GLU A 17 14.10 8.89 20.14
N TYR A 18 12.86 9.06 19.65
CA TYR A 18 12.21 10.37 19.45
C TYR A 18 10.98 10.59 20.32
N GLY A 19 10.66 9.69 21.25
CA GLY A 19 9.47 9.80 22.10
C GLY A 19 8.16 9.59 21.36
N HIS A 20 8.19 8.99 20.16
CA HIS A 20 6.97 8.69 19.42
C HIS A 20 6.21 7.52 20.08
N HIS A 21 4.92 7.65 20.29
CA HIS A 21 4.07 6.59 20.86
C HIS A 21 3.70 5.54 19.79
N GLN A 22 4.71 4.81 19.30
CA GLN A 22 4.53 3.76 18.30
C GLN A 22 5.46 2.58 18.54
N SER A 23 5.02 1.39 18.18
CA SER A 23 5.88 0.21 18.12
C SER A 23 6.50 0.12 16.71
N PRO A 24 7.74 -0.36 16.56
CA PRO A 24 8.33 -0.58 15.22
C PRO A 24 7.49 -1.48 14.33
N ALA A 25 6.97 -2.57 14.89
CA ALA A 25 6.01 -3.43 14.21
C ALA A 25 5.14 -4.22 15.21
N ILE A 26 3.98 -4.66 14.73
CA ILE A 26 3.06 -5.55 15.43
C ILE A 26 2.85 -6.81 14.59
N ARG A 27 2.94 -8.00 15.22
CA ARG A 27 2.53 -9.25 14.61
C ARG A 27 1.14 -9.65 15.11
N ALA A 28 0.21 -9.89 14.21
CA ALA A 28 -1.14 -10.36 14.51
C ALA A 28 -1.74 -11.10 13.32
N GLY A 29 -2.52 -12.15 13.56
CA GLY A 29 -3.25 -12.90 12.51
C GLY A 29 -2.36 -13.47 11.39
N GLY A 30 -1.07 -13.74 11.68
CA GLY A 30 -0.12 -14.19 10.66
C GLY A 30 0.44 -13.05 9.77
N LEU A 31 0.08 -11.81 10.05
CA LEU A 31 0.60 -10.61 9.40
C LEU A 31 1.53 -9.83 10.33
N ILE A 32 2.41 -9.05 9.73
CA ILE A 32 3.30 -8.08 10.40
C ILE A 32 2.95 -6.71 9.86
N PHE A 33 2.54 -5.82 10.75
CA PHE A 33 2.18 -4.44 10.49
C PHE A 33 3.33 -3.56 10.96
N CYS A 34 4.07 -2.95 10.05
CA CYS A 34 5.15 -2.03 10.38
C CYS A 34 4.64 -0.60 10.47
N SER A 35 5.20 0.18 11.37
CA SER A 35 5.00 1.63 11.37
C SER A 35 5.69 2.27 10.16
N GLY A 36 5.29 3.50 9.83
CA GLY A 36 5.92 4.29 8.77
C GLY A 36 7.43 4.40 8.98
N MET A 37 8.20 3.93 8.01
CA MET A 37 9.66 3.95 8.02
C MET A 37 10.19 5.08 7.15
N VAL A 38 11.07 5.89 7.70
CA VAL A 38 11.84 6.93 7.01
C VAL A 38 13.32 6.57 6.99
N ALA A 39 14.14 7.34 6.28
CA ALA A 39 15.57 7.09 6.17
C ALA A 39 16.31 7.48 7.46
N ILE A 40 16.57 6.50 8.30
CA ILE A 40 17.26 6.63 9.58
C ILE A 40 18.43 5.68 9.63
N ASN A 41 19.54 6.11 10.21
CA ASN A 41 20.66 5.24 10.52
C ASN A 41 20.24 4.21 11.59
N PRO A 42 20.33 2.90 11.32
CA PRO A 42 19.83 1.89 12.24
C PRO A 42 20.61 1.80 13.55
N GLU A 43 21.87 2.22 13.57
CA GLU A 43 22.73 2.14 14.76
C GLU A 43 22.63 3.41 15.62
N SER A 44 22.76 4.60 14.99
CA SER A 44 22.76 5.87 15.71
C SER A 44 21.37 6.50 15.90
N GLY A 45 20.38 6.12 15.11
CA GLY A 45 19.07 6.77 15.09
C GLY A 45 19.05 8.08 14.29
N GLU A 46 20.18 8.58 13.82
CA GLU A 46 20.25 9.85 13.09
C GLU A 46 19.46 9.83 11.79
N ARG A 47 18.82 10.96 11.50
CA ARG A 47 18.06 11.18 10.25
C ARG A 47 19.01 11.28 9.06
N GLU A 48 18.84 10.43 8.06
CA GLU A 48 19.65 10.42 6.83
C GLU A 48 18.89 11.08 5.67
N HIS A 49 18.83 12.40 5.69
CA HIS A 49 18.27 13.16 4.58
C HIS A 49 19.12 13.01 3.31
N GLY A 50 18.46 12.91 2.17
CA GLY A 50 19.18 12.75 0.92
C GLY A 50 18.32 12.95 -0.31
N THR A 51 18.66 12.23 -1.37
CA THR A 51 17.82 12.10 -2.56
C THR A 51 16.75 11.03 -2.33
N VAL A 52 15.67 11.04 -3.09
CA VAL A 52 14.67 9.96 -3.08
C VAL A 52 15.33 8.59 -3.24
N THR A 53 16.34 8.47 -4.11
CA THR A 53 17.08 7.21 -4.31
C THR A 53 17.81 6.74 -3.04
N SER A 54 18.49 7.64 -2.33
CA SER A 54 19.21 7.28 -1.10
C SER A 54 18.26 6.97 0.05
N GLU A 55 17.20 7.76 0.20
CA GLU A 55 16.18 7.51 1.22
C GLU A 55 15.46 6.17 0.99
N VAL A 56 15.00 5.88 -0.23
CA VAL A 56 14.38 4.59 -0.59
C VAL A 56 15.32 3.42 -0.24
N ARG A 57 16.59 3.52 -0.60
CA ARG A 57 17.57 2.48 -0.26
C ARG A 57 17.65 2.25 1.25
N ARG A 58 17.86 3.31 2.03
CA ARG A 58 17.96 3.22 3.49
C ARG A 58 16.69 2.66 4.11
N ILE A 59 15.52 3.11 3.67
CA ILE A 59 14.24 2.61 4.16
C ILE A 59 14.11 1.10 3.93
N PHE A 60 14.45 0.60 2.74
CA PHE A 60 14.37 -0.85 2.47
C PHE A 60 15.41 -1.66 3.23
N GLU A 61 16.61 -1.14 3.44
CA GLU A 61 17.62 -1.76 4.31
C GLU A 61 17.08 -1.90 5.75
N ASN A 62 16.46 -0.85 6.28
CA ASN A 62 15.85 -0.84 7.61
C ASN A 62 14.63 -1.78 7.69
N LEU A 63 13.74 -1.75 6.69
CA LEU A 63 12.60 -2.67 6.62
C LEU A 63 13.05 -4.13 6.55
N LYS A 64 14.13 -4.42 5.82
CA LYS A 64 14.71 -5.77 5.78
C LYS A 64 15.10 -6.23 7.18
N LEU A 65 15.87 -5.44 7.92
CA LEU A 65 16.27 -5.75 9.31
C LEU A 65 15.04 -6.01 10.21
N LEU A 66 14.06 -5.10 10.16
CA LEU A 66 12.85 -5.20 10.98
C LEU A 66 12.01 -6.43 10.63
N LEU A 67 11.80 -6.71 9.34
CA LEU A 67 11.02 -7.87 8.88
C LEU A 67 11.70 -9.19 9.22
N GLU A 68 13.03 -9.29 9.06
CA GLU A 68 13.79 -10.48 9.45
C GLU A 68 13.69 -10.73 10.97
N ALA A 69 13.81 -9.70 11.79
CA ALA A 69 13.60 -9.80 13.25
C ALA A 69 12.15 -10.22 13.60
N ALA A 70 11.19 -9.79 12.80
CA ALA A 70 9.78 -10.16 12.95
C ALA A 70 9.45 -11.56 12.42
N GLY A 71 10.39 -12.27 11.77
CA GLY A 71 10.17 -13.57 11.12
C GLY A 71 9.39 -13.40 9.81
N SER A 72 9.89 -12.53 8.93
CA SER A 72 9.42 -12.28 7.58
C SER A 72 10.58 -11.80 6.68
N SER A 73 10.27 -11.34 5.48
CA SER A 73 11.26 -10.80 4.53
C SER A 73 10.60 -9.81 3.56
N LEU A 74 11.41 -9.10 2.78
CA LEU A 74 10.90 -8.19 1.73
C LEU A 74 10.10 -8.92 0.64
N ASP A 75 10.41 -10.18 0.35
CA ASP A 75 9.66 -10.99 -0.62
C ASP A 75 8.24 -11.36 -0.12
N ARG A 76 7.98 -11.14 1.15
CA ARG A 76 6.71 -11.44 1.79
C ARG A 76 5.82 -10.22 2.03
N LEU A 77 6.21 -9.08 1.49
CA LEU A 77 5.38 -7.87 1.53
C LEU A 77 4.04 -8.10 0.83
N VAL A 78 2.93 -7.78 1.49
CA VAL A 78 1.57 -7.91 0.93
C VAL A 78 1.00 -6.55 0.52
N GLN A 79 1.27 -5.50 1.28
CA GLN A 79 0.84 -4.13 0.99
C GLN A 79 1.95 -3.12 1.34
N VAL A 80 2.06 -2.08 0.54
CA VAL A 80 2.96 -0.94 0.79
C VAL A 80 2.22 0.36 0.49
N HIS A 81 2.15 1.25 1.46
CA HIS A 81 1.84 2.66 1.22
C HIS A 81 3.16 3.42 1.08
N ALA A 82 3.39 3.95 -0.11
CA ALA A 82 4.56 4.76 -0.41
C ALA A 82 4.16 6.24 -0.44
N MET A 83 4.60 6.96 0.57
CA MET A 83 4.40 8.39 0.69
C MET A 83 5.61 9.09 0.09
N ILE A 84 5.38 10.05 -0.80
CA ILE A 84 6.41 10.84 -1.44
C ILE A 84 6.08 12.33 -1.28
N TYR A 85 7.08 13.14 -0.96
CA TYR A 85 6.87 14.58 -0.78
C TYR A 85 6.52 15.26 -2.10
N ASP A 86 7.27 14.99 -3.16
CA ASP A 86 7.03 15.56 -4.49
C ASP A 86 6.73 14.48 -5.53
N ARG A 87 5.54 14.57 -6.13
CA ARG A 87 5.10 13.64 -7.20
C ARG A 87 6.00 13.63 -8.43
N ILE A 88 6.77 14.69 -8.68
CA ILE A 88 7.71 14.77 -9.80
C ILE A 88 8.78 13.68 -9.68
N GLU A 89 9.11 13.26 -8.45
CA GLU A 89 10.09 12.22 -8.19
C GLU A 89 9.52 10.78 -8.24
N TYR A 90 8.27 10.59 -8.69
CA TYR A 90 7.61 9.29 -8.76
C TYR A 90 8.42 8.22 -9.52
N ASP A 91 9.01 8.59 -10.68
CA ASP A 91 9.83 7.66 -11.45
C ASP A 91 11.15 7.35 -10.77
N VAL A 92 11.71 8.30 -10.01
CA VAL A 92 12.90 8.07 -9.18
C VAL A 92 12.60 7.07 -8.07
N LEU A 93 11.46 7.26 -7.39
CA LEU A 93 10.94 6.30 -6.39
C LEU A 93 10.82 4.91 -7.02
N ASN A 94 10.15 4.78 -8.15
CA ASN A 94 9.93 3.49 -8.82
C ASN A 94 11.23 2.78 -9.20
N ARG A 95 12.22 3.51 -9.69
CA ARG A 95 13.54 2.94 -10.01
C ARG A 95 14.27 2.42 -8.77
N GLY A 96 14.22 3.18 -7.67
CA GLY A 96 14.79 2.75 -6.38
C GLY A 96 14.08 1.52 -5.81
N TYR A 97 12.76 1.57 -5.81
CA TYR A 97 11.87 0.53 -5.27
C TYR A 97 12.07 -0.84 -5.97
N ARG A 98 12.17 -0.87 -7.31
CA ARG A 98 12.38 -2.12 -8.08
C ARG A 98 13.62 -2.91 -7.68
N LYS A 99 14.64 -2.27 -7.15
CA LYS A 99 15.86 -2.96 -6.71
C LYS A 99 15.62 -3.90 -5.54
N PHE A 100 14.61 -3.60 -4.72
CA PHE A 100 14.29 -4.36 -3.50
C PHE A 100 13.12 -5.32 -3.69
N VAL A 101 12.24 -5.06 -4.64
CA VAL A 101 11.06 -5.89 -4.95
C VAL A 101 11.01 -6.23 -6.46
N PRO A 102 12.03 -6.94 -6.98
CA PRO A 102 12.14 -7.18 -8.42
C PRO A 102 11.14 -8.21 -8.96
N LYS A 103 10.60 -9.06 -8.09
CA LYS A 103 9.67 -10.15 -8.46
C LYS A 103 8.43 -10.08 -7.57
N ALA A 104 7.28 -10.41 -8.19
CA ALA A 104 6.00 -10.51 -7.48
C ALA A 104 5.78 -9.35 -6.47
N PRO A 105 5.81 -8.09 -6.91
CA PRO A 105 5.71 -6.94 -6.00
C PRO A 105 4.40 -6.97 -5.19
N PRO A 106 4.35 -6.31 -4.02
CA PRO A 106 3.14 -6.21 -3.20
C PRO A 106 2.05 -5.37 -3.88
N ALA A 107 0.83 -5.40 -3.32
CA ALA A 107 -0.13 -4.35 -3.54
C ALA A 107 0.48 -3.02 -3.07
N ARG A 108 0.32 -1.93 -3.85
CA ARG A 108 0.94 -0.64 -3.53
C ARG A 108 0.04 0.52 -3.88
N THR A 109 0.00 1.49 -2.98
CA THR A 109 -0.58 2.82 -3.20
C THR A 109 0.51 3.87 -3.05
N VAL A 110 0.59 4.84 -3.97
CA VAL A 110 1.55 5.94 -3.88
C VAL A 110 0.82 7.25 -3.75
N MET A 111 1.10 7.98 -2.69
CA MET A 111 0.48 9.27 -2.43
C MET A 111 1.52 10.37 -2.22
N SER A 112 1.26 11.54 -2.79
CA SER A 112 2.10 12.72 -2.54
C SER A 112 1.52 13.50 -1.37
N VAL A 113 2.26 13.50 -0.28
CA VAL A 113 1.87 14.10 1.01
C VAL A 113 3.05 14.78 1.69
N GLN A 114 2.75 15.64 2.66
CA GLN A 114 3.79 16.19 3.52
C GLN A 114 4.28 15.12 4.49
N ILE A 115 5.60 14.95 4.55
CA ILE A 115 6.26 13.99 5.43
C ILE A 115 6.98 14.76 6.53
N GLU A 116 6.91 14.25 7.75
CA GLU A 116 7.55 14.86 8.92
C GLU A 116 9.06 15.01 8.73
N ALA A 117 9.62 16.00 9.40
CA ALA A 117 11.07 16.24 9.51
C ALA A 117 11.82 16.44 8.19
N GLY A 118 11.09 16.74 7.09
CA GLY A 118 11.71 17.07 5.80
C GLY A 118 12.19 15.86 4.99
N PHE A 119 11.77 14.65 5.34
CA PHE A 119 11.99 13.48 4.50
C PHE A 119 11.21 13.58 3.19
N LYS A 120 11.77 12.96 2.15
CA LYS A 120 11.16 12.88 0.82
C LYS A 120 10.32 11.63 0.62
N VAL A 121 10.64 10.56 1.37
CA VAL A 121 9.96 9.27 1.27
C VAL A 121 9.66 8.71 2.65
N MET A 122 8.47 8.10 2.79
CA MET A 122 8.11 7.23 3.89
C MET A 122 7.40 6.01 3.35
N LEU A 123 7.70 4.84 3.87
CA LEU A 123 7.00 3.61 3.54
C LEU A 123 6.37 3.03 4.80
N ASP A 124 5.07 2.71 4.77
CA ASP A 124 4.49 1.77 5.70
C ASP A 124 4.18 0.46 4.99
N VAL A 125 4.32 -0.66 5.68
CA VAL A 125 4.22 -1.95 5.03
C VAL A 125 3.48 -2.97 5.89
N ILE A 126 2.79 -3.87 5.19
CA ILE A 126 2.26 -5.11 5.78
C ILE A 126 2.96 -6.27 5.09
N ALA A 127 3.43 -7.24 5.89
CA ALA A 127 4.09 -8.45 5.38
C ALA A 127 3.43 -9.72 5.94
N ALA A 128 3.47 -10.80 5.17
CA ALA A 128 3.05 -12.10 5.62
C ALA A 128 4.15 -12.73 6.49
N ALA A 129 3.82 -13.15 7.70
CA ALA A 129 4.76 -13.78 8.61
C ALA A 129 5.17 -15.19 8.14
N GLU A 130 6.43 -15.56 8.39
CA GLU A 130 6.89 -16.93 8.27
C GLU A 130 6.48 -17.75 9.51
N ARG A 131 6.57 -19.08 9.37
CA ARG A 131 6.27 -20.00 10.45
C ARG A 131 7.26 -19.80 11.61
N ARG A 132 6.74 -19.51 12.79
CA ARG A 132 7.51 -19.72 14.02
C ARG A 132 7.44 -21.18 14.43
N THR A 133 8.49 -21.71 15.06
CA THR A 133 8.49 -23.03 15.70
C THR A 133 7.27 -23.13 16.61
N GLY A 134 6.36 -24.09 16.33
CA GLY A 134 5.11 -24.27 17.09
C GLY A 134 3.87 -23.54 16.53
N ALA A 135 3.99 -22.70 15.49
CA ALA A 135 2.83 -22.11 14.82
C ALA A 135 2.28 -23.06 13.73
N PRO A 136 0.95 -23.13 13.52
CA PRO A 136 0.35 -24.15 12.64
C PRO A 136 0.75 -23.99 11.16
N THR A 137 0.95 -22.78 10.64
CA THR A 137 1.25 -22.56 9.21
C THR A 137 2.01 -21.27 8.94
N THR A 138 2.84 -21.28 7.89
CA THR A 138 3.30 -20.05 7.22
C THR A 138 2.11 -19.47 6.46
N LEU A 139 1.83 -18.17 6.64
CA LEU A 139 0.77 -17.51 5.90
C LEU A 139 1.12 -17.51 4.41
N SER A 140 0.26 -18.08 3.56
CA SER A 140 0.44 -18.02 2.11
C SER A 140 0.34 -16.57 1.62
N ARG A 141 1.12 -16.26 0.58
CA ARG A 141 1.06 -15.00 -0.15
C ARG A 141 0.93 -15.33 -1.64
N GLU A 142 -0.13 -14.85 -2.25
CA GLU A 142 -0.46 -15.11 -3.64
C GLU A 142 -0.68 -13.79 -4.38
N VAL A 143 -0.07 -13.64 -5.55
CA VAL A 143 -0.33 -12.51 -6.47
C VAL A 143 -1.61 -12.83 -7.24
N ILE A 144 -2.58 -11.94 -7.16
CA ILE A 144 -3.81 -12.04 -7.95
C ILE A 144 -3.61 -11.28 -9.25
N ALA A 145 -3.68 -12.00 -10.35
CA ALA A 145 -3.73 -11.43 -11.69
C ALA A 145 -5.19 -11.33 -12.13
N PRO A 146 -5.72 -10.14 -12.45
CA PRO A 146 -7.07 -10.02 -12.99
C PRO A 146 -7.14 -10.77 -14.32
N GLY A 147 -8.28 -11.38 -14.60
CA GLY A 147 -8.51 -12.16 -15.83
C GLY A 147 -8.42 -11.33 -17.12
N LYS A 148 -8.51 -10.00 -16.99
CA LYS A 148 -8.36 -9.04 -18.10
C LYS A 148 -7.01 -8.34 -18.00
N PRO A 149 -6.11 -8.49 -19.00
CA PRO A 149 -4.81 -7.81 -19.00
C PRO A 149 -4.90 -6.29 -18.89
N THR A 150 -6.02 -5.70 -19.31
CA THR A 150 -6.28 -4.25 -19.23
C THR A 150 -6.40 -3.74 -17.80
N LEU A 151 -6.79 -4.57 -16.84
CA LEU A 151 -6.83 -4.22 -15.42
C LEU A 151 -5.46 -4.37 -14.73
N ASP A 152 -4.49 -4.98 -15.40
CA ASP A 152 -3.12 -5.02 -14.96
C ASP A 152 -2.33 -3.84 -15.55
N ALA A 153 -2.76 -2.62 -15.22
CA ALA A 153 -2.09 -1.38 -15.63
C ALA A 153 -0.63 -1.34 -15.15
N ALA A 154 -0.35 -1.98 -14.04
CA ALA A 154 1.00 -2.12 -13.50
C ALA A 154 1.92 -2.86 -14.47
N ARG A 155 1.47 -3.95 -15.05
CA ARG A 155 2.23 -4.73 -16.03
C ARG A 155 2.45 -3.94 -17.32
N LYS A 156 1.39 -3.27 -17.83
CA LYS A 156 1.47 -2.46 -19.05
C LYS A 156 2.44 -1.29 -18.89
N SER A 157 2.42 -0.63 -17.74
CA SER A 157 3.26 0.54 -17.44
C SER A 157 4.56 0.17 -16.74
N ASN A 158 4.86 -1.13 -16.60
CA ASN A 158 6.03 -1.63 -15.87
C ASN A 158 6.16 -1.01 -14.46
N LEU A 159 5.05 -0.89 -13.73
CA LEU A 159 5.06 -0.38 -12.36
C LEU A 159 5.40 -1.51 -11.37
N PRO A 160 6.17 -1.25 -10.32
CA PRO A 160 6.55 -2.26 -9.33
C PRO A 160 5.44 -2.43 -8.29
N LEU A 161 4.29 -2.94 -8.72
CA LEU A 161 3.14 -3.30 -7.89
C LEU A 161 2.37 -4.46 -8.53
N SER A 162 1.63 -5.20 -7.71
CA SER A 162 0.64 -6.19 -8.16
C SER A 162 -0.77 -5.62 -8.02
N PRO A 163 -1.72 -5.95 -8.88
CA PRO A 163 -3.11 -5.48 -8.75
C PRO A 163 -3.72 -5.82 -7.41
N ALA A 164 -3.51 -7.04 -6.93
CA ALA A 164 -3.89 -7.46 -5.60
C ALA A 164 -3.00 -8.60 -5.09
N ILE A 165 -2.95 -8.75 -3.76
CA ILE A 165 -2.28 -9.83 -3.04
C ILE A 165 -3.30 -10.49 -2.13
N ARG A 166 -3.43 -11.82 -2.21
CA ARG A 166 -4.10 -12.61 -1.19
C ARG A 166 -3.08 -13.03 -0.13
N ALA A 167 -3.42 -12.82 1.14
CA ALA A 167 -2.62 -13.30 2.26
C ALA A 167 -3.55 -13.71 3.41
N GLY A 168 -3.60 -15.00 3.69
CA GLY A 168 -4.56 -15.58 4.66
C GLY A 168 -6.00 -15.31 4.23
N ASP A 169 -6.79 -14.79 5.17
CA ASP A 169 -8.21 -14.49 4.98
C ASP A 169 -8.48 -13.16 4.28
N PHE A 170 -7.44 -12.47 3.79
CA PHE A 170 -7.58 -11.14 3.20
C PHE A 170 -7.03 -11.05 1.78
N VAL A 171 -7.66 -10.17 1.01
CA VAL A 171 -7.19 -9.68 -0.29
C VAL A 171 -6.89 -8.20 -0.17
N PHE A 172 -5.66 -7.82 -0.46
CA PHE A 172 -5.17 -6.44 -0.44
C PHE A 172 -5.06 -5.94 -1.88
N LEU A 173 -5.79 -4.89 -2.23
CA LEU A 173 -5.72 -4.27 -3.54
C LEU A 173 -4.75 -3.09 -3.52
N SER A 174 -4.06 -2.89 -4.64
CA SER A 174 -3.32 -1.64 -4.89
C SER A 174 -4.26 -0.45 -5.04
N GLY A 175 -3.76 0.76 -4.87
CA GLY A 175 -4.45 1.96 -5.29
C GLY A 175 -4.84 1.86 -6.76
N MET A 176 -6.13 1.92 -7.03
CA MET A 176 -6.70 1.86 -8.37
C MET A 176 -7.19 3.22 -8.81
N VAL A 177 -6.82 3.61 -10.01
CA VAL A 177 -7.28 4.81 -10.71
C VAL A 177 -8.26 4.41 -11.83
N ALA A 178 -8.94 5.38 -12.41
CA ALA A 178 -9.86 5.12 -13.50
C ALA A 178 -9.12 4.67 -14.77
N ILE A 179 -9.24 3.40 -15.11
CA ILE A 179 -8.70 2.77 -16.31
C ILE A 179 -9.86 2.20 -17.13
N ASP A 180 -9.89 2.51 -18.41
CA ASP A 180 -10.83 1.91 -19.35
C ASP A 180 -10.54 0.41 -19.52
N ARG A 181 -11.56 -0.43 -19.33
CA ARG A 181 -11.43 -1.89 -19.31
C ARG A 181 -11.21 -2.52 -20.68
N ALA A 182 -11.54 -1.83 -21.74
CA ALA A 182 -11.35 -2.32 -23.10
C ALA A 182 -9.96 -2.00 -23.63
N THR A 183 -9.44 -0.82 -23.30
CA THR A 183 -8.18 -0.31 -23.87
C THR A 183 -7.01 -0.40 -22.88
N GLY A 184 -7.28 -0.37 -21.57
CA GLY A 184 -6.27 -0.28 -20.52
C GLY A 184 -5.65 1.12 -20.42
N GLU A 185 -6.25 2.13 -21.04
CA GLU A 185 -5.80 3.52 -20.97
C GLU A 185 -6.48 4.28 -19.83
N PRO A 186 -5.87 5.37 -19.33
CA PRO A 186 -6.51 6.25 -18.35
C PRO A 186 -7.87 6.75 -18.84
N ALA A 187 -8.90 6.60 -18.01
CA ALA A 187 -10.26 7.06 -18.28
C ALA A 187 -10.54 8.34 -17.47
N HIS A 188 -9.88 9.44 -17.84
CA HIS A 188 -10.10 10.71 -17.17
C HIS A 188 -11.52 11.24 -17.40
N GLY A 189 -12.12 11.76 -16.35
CA GLY A 189 -13.49 12.26 -16.41
C GLY A 189 -13.83 13.18 -15.24
N THR A 190 -15.11 13.24 -14.89
CA THR A 190 -15.55 13.84 -13.63
C THR A 190 -15.18 12.93 -12.47
N VAL A 191 -15.13 13.46 -11.24
CA VAL A 191 -14.91 12.66 -10.03
C VAL A 191 -15.92 11.51 -9.93
N ALA A 192 -17.20 11.76 -10.25
CA ALA A 192 -18.24 10.74 -10.27
C ALA A 192 -17.95 9.63 -11.31
N ALA A 193 -17.53 10.01 -12.52
CA ALA A 193 -17.22 9.04 -13.58
C ALA A 193 -16.00 8.20 -13.23
N GLU A 194 -14.91 8.83 -12.74
CA GLU A 194 -13.72 8.11 -12.30
C GLU A 194 -14.02 7.18 -11.13
N THR A 195 -14.80 7.63 -10.12
CA THR A 195 -15.22 6.79 -8.99
C THR A 195 -15.96 5.54 -9.46
N ARG A 196 -16.91 5.69 -10.38
CA ARG A 196 -17.68 4.59 -10.94
C ARG A 196 -16.78 3.59 -11.66
N GLN A 197 -15.89 4.09 -12.50
CA GLN A 197 -14.95 3.24 -13.24
C GLN A 197 -14.03 2.47 -12.29
N ILE A 198 -13.50 3.13 -11.26
CA ILE A 198 -12.63 2.51 -10.27
C ILE A 198 -13.36 1.40 -9.50
N LEU A 199 -14.56 1.66 -8.98
CA LEU A 199 -15.32 0.67 -8.21
C LEU A 199 -15.74 -0.54 -9.06
N ASN A 200 -16.06 -0.34 -10.34
CA ASN A 200 -16.26 -1.45 -11.28
C ASN A 200 -14.97 -2.26 -11.46
N ASN A 201 -13.83 -1.60 -11.63
CA ASN A 201 -12.54 -2.27 -11.79
C ASN A 201 -12.15 -3.05 -10.53
N ILE A 202 -12.37 -2.47 -9.34
CA ILE A 202 -12.17 -3.14 -8.04
C ILE A 202 -13.02 -4.41 -7.96
N GLY A 203 -14.29 -4.34 -8.35
CA GLY A 203 -15.18 -5.50 -8.37
C GLY A 203 -14.59 -6.66 -9.18
N GLU A 204 -14.12 -6.38 -10.39
CA GLU A 204 -13.52 -7.42 -11.26
C GLU A 204 -12.21 -8.01 -10.68
N VAL A 205 -11.37 -7.19 -10.04
CA VAL A 205 -10.15 -7.69 -9.40
C VAL A 205 -10.50 -8.56 -8.19
N LEU A 206 -11.51 -8.17 -7.41
CA LEU A 206 -12.01 -8.97 -6.27
C LEU A 206 -12.60 -10.29 -6.74
N GLU A 207 -13.39 -10.30 -7.82
CA GLU A 207 -13.94 -11.54 -8.41
C GLU A 207 -12.83 -12.47 -8.88
N ALA A 208 -11.77 -11.95 -9.52
CA ALA A 208 -10.61 -12.75 -9.90
C ALA A 208 -9.88 -13.33 -8.68
N ALA A 209 -9.99 -12.66 -7.54
CA ALA A 209 -9.50 -13.16 -6.26
C ALA A 209 -10.46 -14.13 -5.55
N GLY A 210 -11.63 -14.45 -6.10
CA GLY A 210 -12.67 -15.25 -5.42
C GLY A 210 -13.37 -14.51 -4.29
N SER A 211 -13.30 -13.18 -4.31
CA SER A 211 -13.94 -12.27 -3.35
C SER A 211 -15.04 -11.45 -4.05
N SER A 212 -15.52 -10.38 -3.39
CA SER A 212 -16.54 -9.49 -3.97
C SER A 212 -16.55 -8.14 -3.25
N LEU A 213 -17.25 -7.15 -3.81
CA LEU A 213 -17.48 -5.86 -3.15
C LEU A 213 -18.19 -6.01 -1.80
N ALA A 214 -19.10 -6.97 -1.67
CA ALA A 214 -19.80 -7.25 -0.41
C ALA A 214 -18.87 -7.75 0.71
N LYS A 215 -17.69 -8.24 0.37
CA LYS A 215 -16.67 -8.71 1.32
C LYS A 215 -15.63 -7.64 1.67
N VAL A 216 -15.74 -6.43 1.12
CA VAL A 216 -14.81 -5.33 1.43
C VAL A 216 -14.98 -4.90 2.88
N VAL A 217 -13.89 -4.85 3.63
CA VAL A 217 -13.89 -4.46 5.06
C VAL A 217 -13.30 -3.07 5.30
N LYS A 218 -12.39 -2.62 4.42
CA LYS A 218 -11.74 -1.31 4.52
C LYS A 218 -11.53 -0.70 3.15
N VAL A 219 -11.78 0.60 3.05
CA VAL A 219 -11.52 1.41 1.86
C VAL A 219 -10.80 2.69 2.22
N ASN A 220 -9.75 3.02 1.48
CA ASN A 220 -9.12 4.33 1.50
C ASN A 220 -9.38 5.03 0.15
N VAL A 221 -9.90 6.24 0.21
CA VAL A 221 -10.19 7.08 -0.95
C VAL A 221 -9.27 8.29 -0.91
N LEU A 222 -8.48 8.45 -1.96
CA LEU A 222 -7.69 9.64 -2.21
C LEU A 222 -8.42 10.46 -3.27
N ILE A 223 -8.64 11.73 -3.01
CA ILE A 223 -9.35 12.63 -3.91
C ILE A 223 -8.54 13.90 -4.10
N TYR A 224 -8.44 14.38 -5.34
CA TYR A 224 -7.61 15.56 -5.66
C TYR A 224 -8.12 16.85 -5.01
N SER A 225 -9.41 16.93 -4.72
CA SER A 225 -10.05 18.07 -4.07
C SER A 225 -11.22 17.62 -3.20
N MET A 226 -11.19 17.98 -1.93
CA MET A 226 -12.28 17.67 -0.99
C MET A 226 -13.58 18.43 -1.30
N LEU A 227 -13.56 19.45 -2.15
CA LEU A 227 -14.76 20.09 -2.67
C LEU A 227 -15.60 19.14 -3.53
N GLU A 228 -14.98 18.11 -4.11
CA GLU A 228 -15.62 17.09 -4.93
C GLU A 228 -16.07 15.84 -4.13
N TYR A 229 -15.95 15.91 -2.80
CA TYR A 229 -16.25 14.76 -1.92
C TYR A 229 -17.65 14.18 -2.15
N GLU A 230 -18.67 15.04 -2.27
CA GLU A 230 -20.04 14.54 -2.46
C GLU A 230 -20.28 13.95 -3.85
N ASN A 231 -19.58 14.42 -4.88
CA ASN A 231 -19.61 13.83 -6.21
C ASN A 231 -19.03 12.41 -6.22
N MET A 232 -17.98 12.17 -5.46
CA MET A 232 -17.44 10.83 -5.21
C MET A 232 -18.43 10.00 -4.38
N ASN A 233 -18.91 10.56 -3.27
CA ASN A 233 -19.72 9.86 -2.28
C ASN A 233 -21.11 9.43 -2.82
N SER A 234 -21.70 10.21 -3.72
CA SER A 234 -22.96 9.84 -4.40
C SER A 234 -22.82 8.53 -5.17
N VAL A 235 -21.73 8.37 -5.93
CA VAL A 235 -21.44 7.13 -6.67
C VAL A 235 -21.06 6.01 -5.72
N TYR A 236 -20.28 6.30 -4.69
CA TYR A 236 -19.86 5.29 -3.70
C TYR A 236 -21.08 4.59 -3.06
N ARG A 237 -22.13 5.34 -2.72
CA ARG A 237 -23.39 4.81 -2.17
C ARG A 237 -24.11 3.81 -3.09
N GLU A 238 -23.95 3.92 -4.39
CA GLU A 238 -24.54 2.97 -5.34
C GLU A 238 -23.91 1.58 -5.26
N PHE A 239 -22.60 1.53 -4.96
CA PHE A 239 -21.84 0.28 -4.83
C PHE A 239 -21.93 -0.33 -3.43
N PHE A 240 -22.17 0.47 -2.42
CA PHE A 240 -22.28 0.07 -1.00
C PHE A 240 -23.58 0.62 -0.40
N PRO A 241 -24.74 0.15 -0.88
CA PRO A 241 -26.04 0.70 -0.45
C PRO A 241 -26.42 0.29 0.97
N THR A 242 -25.94 -0.86 1.44
CA THR A 242 -26.18 -1.41 2.78
C THR A 242 -24.87 -1.87 3.38
N ASP A 243 -24.73 -1.73 4.70
CA ASP A 243 -23.56 -2.19 5.45
C ASP A 243 -22.20 -1.78 4.81
N PRO A 244 -21.99 -0.48 4.54
CA PRO A 244 -20.77 -0.03 3.86
C PRO A 244 -19.51 -0.36 4.67
N PRO A 245 -18.36 -0.62 4.01
CA PRO A 245 -17.12 -0.90 4.68
C PRO A 245 -16.61 0.30 5.49
N ALA A 246 -15.74 0.04 6.44
CA ALA A 246 -15.00 1.11 7.09
C ALA A 246 -14.21 1.92 6.05
N ARG A 247 -14.33 3.26 6.06
CA ARG A 247 -13.74 4.13 5.04
C ARG A 247 -12.97 5.30 5.64
N THR A 248 -11.86 5.63 4.98
CA THR A 248 -11.14 6.90 5.12
C THR A 248 -11.16 7.61 3.77
N ALA A 249 -11.40 8.91 3.77
CA ALA A 249 -11.27 9.74 2.56
C ALA A 249 -10.45 10.97 2.90
N CYS A 250 -9.47 11.29 2.07
CA CYS A 250 -8.62 12.48 2.25
C CYS A 250 -8.21 13.10 0.91
N GLY A 251 -7.87 14.38 0.98
CA GLY A 251 -7.31 15.10 -0.16
C GLY A 251 -5.85 14.70 -0.39
N ALA A 252 -5.49 14.39 -1.64
CA ALA A 252 -4.12 14.04 -2.00
C ALA A 252 -3.79 14.52 -3.43
N ARG A 253 -2.50 14.74 -3.68
CA ARG A 253 -2.01 14.97 -5.05
C ARG A 253 -1.79 13.62 -5.71
N LEU A 254 -2.62 13.31 -6.70
CA LEU A 254 -2.59 12.03 -7.40
C LEU A 254 -1.59 12.05 -8.56
N ILE A 255 -1.10 10.88 -8.92
CA ILE A 255 -0.20 10.67 -10.05
C ILE A 255 -1.01 10.54 -11.35
N GLY A 256 -0.44 10.95 -12.48
CA GLY A 256 -1.05 10.73 -13.80
C GLY A 256 -2.29 11.58 -14.12
N GLY A 257 -2.58 12.63 -13.32
CA GLY A 257 -3.72 13.53 -13.58
C GLY A 257 -5.10 12.98 -13.21
N HIS A 258 -5.15 11.86 -12.52
CA HIS A 258 -6.39 11.30 -11.98
C HIS A 258 -6.96 12.17 -10.85
N LYS A 259 -8.27 12.11 -10.67
CA LYS A 259 -9.00 12.87 -9.65
C LYS A 259 -9.37 12.03 -8.44
N VAL A 260 -9.41 10.70 -8.62
CA VAL A 260 -9.73 9.73 -7.58
C VAL A 260 -8.78 8.54 -7.67
N GLU A 261 -8.34 8.05 -6.52
CA GLU A 261 -7.66 6.77 -6.36
C GLU A 261 -8.31 6.04 -5.18
N ILE A 262 -8.61 4.77 -5.34
CA ILE A 262 -9.23 3.96 -4.30
C ILE A 262 -8.44 2.68 -4.12
N GLU A 263 -8.08 2.37 -2.88
CA GLU A 263 -7.60 1.06 -2.48
C GLU A 263 -8.58 0.41 -1.52
N CYS A 264 -8.59 -0.91 -1.46
CA CYS A 264 -9.39 -1.60 -0.47
C CYS A 264 -8.74 -2.90 0.02
N MET A 265 -9.26 -3.36 1.15
CA MET A 265 -9.02 -4.68 1.71
C MET A 265 -10.35 -5.40 1.84
N ALA A 266 -10.40 -6.66 1.39
CA ALA A 266 -11.57 -7.51 1.44
C ALA A 266 -11.26 -8.85 2.12
N LEU A 267 -12.29 -9.55 2.58
CA LEU A 267 -12.16 -10.95 2.93
C LEU A 267 -11.96 -11.81 1.65
N ALA A 268 -11.13 -12.84 1.76
CA ALA A 268 -10.85 -13.77 0.66
C ALA A 268 -12.04 -14.66 0.30
#